data_4de4af83c4da861c4a7217e50ff96f25
#
_entry.id   4de4af83c4da861c4a7217e50ff96f25
#
_cell.length_a   1.000
_cell.length_b   1.000
_cell.length_c   1.000
_cell.angle_alpha   90.00
_cell.angle_beta   90.00
_cell.angle_gamma   90.00
#
_symmetry.space_group_name_H-M   'P 1'
#
loop_
_entity.id
_entity.type
_entity.pdbx_description
1 polymer ?
#
loop_
_entity_poly.entity_id
_entity_poly.type
_entity_poly.pdbx_seq_one_letter_code
_entity_poly.pdbx_strand_id
1 'polypeptide(L)'
;MSFFVNTMVCGFSLYQILAFFLIYSCLGWCLEVIYAAVSTGQLVNRGFLNGPVCPIYGFGMIIVLFTLSPLADNLLLLYLGGVILPSVLELVGGWALYKLYHTRWWDYSDFPFNIGGYICLEFSLLWGVGTVVVMKAVHPVIAGFVEMVPQMVGFVLMCILYACYAADVVVTAFAASDLARELDALEKVADSMHAVSDAMTELLGTTAMDVDQKMDCLLYTSDA
;
A
#
# COMPACT_ATOMS: atom_id res chain seq x y z
N MET A 1 19.82 0.30 26.95
CA MET A 1 19.82 1.70 26.48
C MET A 1 21.13 2.08 25.81
N SER A 2 22.28 1.91 26.42
CA SER A 2 23.60 2.20 25.80
C SER A 2 23.79 1.50 24.44
N PHE A 3 23.30 0.28 24.27
CA PHE A 3 23.34 -0.44 23.00
C PHE A 3 22.63 0.31 21.86
N PHE A 4 21.41 0.83 22.09
CA PHE A 4 20.64 1.53 21.07
C PHE A 4 21.22 2.88 20.65
N VAL A 5 21.93 3.53 21.56
CA VAL A 5 22.58 4.84 21.31
C VAL A 5 23.94 4.66 20.64
N ASN A 6 24.69 3.63 21.02
CA ASN A 6 26.07 3.42 20.55
C ASN A 6 26.16 2.58 19.26
N THR A 7 25.09 1.85 18.91
CA THR A 7 25.06 1.08 17.65
C THR A 7 24.75 2.04 16.50
N MET A 8 25.72 2.24 15.62
CA MET A 8 25.60 3.10 14.45
C MET A 8 25.35 2.26 13.18
N VAL A 9 24.38 2.66 12.38
CA VAL A 9 24.07 2.05 11.07
C VAL A 9 23.95 3.18 10.06
N CYS A 10 24.76 3.17 9.02
CA CYS A 10 24.76 4.19 7.96
C CYS A 10 24.82 5.65 8.47
N GLY A 11 25.57 5.90 9.58
CA GLY A 11 25.74 7.23 10.15
C GLY A 11 24.67 7.65 11.17
N PHE A 12 23.64 6.84 11.41
CA PHE A 12 22.59 7.09 12.39
C PHE A 12 22.65 6.09 13.54
N SER A 13 22.35 6.53 14.76
CA SER A 13 22.20 5.61 15.89
C SER A 13 20.91 4.79 15.73
N LEU A 14 20.89 3.58 16.29
CA LEU A 14 19.68 2.75 16.27
C LEU A 14 18.49 3.46 16.93
N TYR A 15 18.74 4.28 17.97
CA TYR A 15 17.74 5.14 18.59
C TYR A 15 17.13 6.14 17.57
N GLN A 16 17.97 6.84 16.79
CA GLN A 16 17.50 7.77 15.75
C GLN A 16 16.71 7.06 14.66
N ILE A 17 17.18 5.89 14.20
CA ILE A 17 16.50 5.10 13.17
C ILE A 17 15.08 4.72 13.62
N LEU A 18 14.94 4.21 14.84
CA LEU A 18 13.64 3.83 15.39
C LEU A 18 12.73 5.04 15.61
N ALA A 19 13.27 6.17 16.09
CA ALA A 19 12.50 7.40 16.24
C ALA A 19 12.02 7.93 14.88
N PHE A 20 12.92 8.00 13.88
CA PHE A 20 12.56 8.44 12.53
C PHE A 20 11.52 7.54 11.89
N PHE A 21 11.64 6.21 12.03
CA PHE A 21 10.63 5.28 11.54
C PHE A 21 9.24 5.63 12.05
N LEU A 22 9.05 5.79 13.36
CA LEU A 22 7.75 6.13 13.96
C LEU A 22 7.25 7.50 13.48
N ILE A 23 8.10 8.52 13.53
CA ILE A 23 7.72 9.89 13.16
C ILE A 23 7.29 9.95 11.68
N TYR A 24 8.08 9.37 10.77
CA TYR A 24 7.75 9.38 9.35
C TYR A 24 6.55 8.49 9.01
N SER A 25 6.34 7.40 9.74
CA SER A 25 5.13 6.59 9.62
C SER A 25 3.87 7.36 10.03
N CYS A 26 3.94 8.16 11.10
CA CYS A 26 2.84 9.05 11.51
C CYS A 26 2.62 10.20 10.51
N LEU A 27 3.68 10.83 10.03
CA LEU A 27 3.57 11.88 9.01
C LEU A 27 3.00 11.35 7.70
N GLY A 28 3.40 10.15 7.28
CA GLY A 28 2.84 9.48 6.11
C GLY A 28 1.35 9.20 6.28
N TRP A 29 0.92 8.74 7.45
CA TRP A 29 -0.50 8.59 7.76
C TRP A 29 -1.25 9.93 7.68
N CYS A 30 -0.70 11.01 8.22
CA CYS A 30 -1.29 12.35 8.10
C CYS A 30 -1.47 12.75 6.63
N LEU A 31 -0.46 12.50 5.77
CA LEU A 31 -0.55 12.78 4.34
C LEU A 31 -1.68 12.00 3.66
N GLU A 32 -1.83 10.71 3.97
CA GLU A 32 -2.91 9.87 3.44
C GLU A 32 -4.30 10.38 3.85
N VAL A 33 -4.45 10.77 5.12
CA VAL A 33 -5.72 11.33 5.63
C VAL A 33 -6.03 12.69 4.97
N ILE A 34 -5.03 13.55 4.81
CA ILE A 34 -5.18 14.84 4.12
C ILE A 34 -5.56 14.61 2.65
N TYR A 35 -4.87 13.70 1.96
CA TYR A 35 -5.19 13.34 0.58
C TYR A 35 -6.63 12.82 0.45
N ALA A 36 -7.07 11.93 1.34
CA ALA A 36 -8.45 11.44 1.38
C ALA A 36 -9.43 12.58 1.60
N ALA A 37 -9.15 13.47 2.54
CA ALA A 37 -10.01 14.62 2.84
C ALA A 37 -10.17 15.56 1.64
N VAL A 38 -9.10 15.83 0.90
CA VAL A 38 -9.12 16.69 -0.30
C VAL A 38 -9.84 16.01 -1.46
N SER A 39 -9.62 14.70 -1.67
CA SER A 39 -10.18 13.98 -2.82
C SER A 39 -11.64 13.54 -2.63
N THR A 40 -12.04 13.18 -1.41
CA THR A 40 -13.37 12.62 -1.12
C THR A 40 -14.25 13.52 -0.26
N GLY A 41 -13.71 14.60 0.30
CA GLY A 41 -14.41 15.46 1.26
C GLY A 41 -14.62 14.83 2.65
N GLN A 42 -14.02 13.67 2.93
CA GLN A 42 -14.18 12.94 4.18
C GLN A 42 -12.83 12.60 4.81
N LEU A 43 -12.75 12.73 6.14
CA LEU A 43 -11.61 12.26 6.90
C LEU A 43 -11.70 10.73 7.07
N VAL A 44 -10.93 10.00 6.28
CA VAL A 44 -10.92 8.52 6.29
C VAL A 44 -9.51 8.05 6.60
N ASN A 45 -9.39 7.08 7.51
CA ASN A 45 -8.14 6.36 7.70
C ASN A 45 -7.88 5.44 6.50
N ARG A 46 -6.89 5.78 5.67
CA ARG A 46 -6.45 4.98 4.52
C ARG A 46 -5.26 4.07 4.85
N GLY A 47 -4.73 4.17 6.06
CA GLY A 47 -3.66 3.28 6.52
C GLY A 47 -4.16 1.83 6.62
N PHE A 48 -3.26 0.87 6.40
CA PHE A 48 -3.54 -0.55 6.64
C PHE A 48 -3.80 -0.84 8.13
N LEU A 49 -3.16 -0.09 9.02
CA LEU A 49 -3.30 -0.20 10.47
C LEU A 49 -4.46 0.66 10.99
N ASN A 50 -5.03 0.26 12.13
CA ASN A 50 -6.10 1.03 12.79
C ASN A 50 -5.58 2.34 13.39
N GLY A 51 -4.34 2.35 13.89
CA GLY A 51 -3.68 3.51 14.47
C GLY A 51 -3.17 4.50 13.42
N PRO A 52 -2.74 5.70 13.87
CA PRO A 52 -2.25 6.77 13.01
C PRO A 52 -0.82 6.51 12.52
N VAL A 53 -0.59 5.35 11.91
CA VAL A 53 0.73 4.89 11.47
C VAL A 53 0.63 4.24 10.09
N CYS A 54 1.46 4.70 9.16
CA CYS A 54 1.60 4.12 7.83
C CYS A 54 3.05 3.63 7.62
N PRO A 55 3.36 2.35 7.92
CA PRO A 55 4.73 1.82 7.98
C PRO A 55 5.54 1.99 6.69
N ILE A 56 4.88 1.95 5.54
CA ILE A 56 5.53 2.08 4.23
C ILE A 56 6.30 3.40 4.11
N TYR A 57 5.77 4.49 4.69
CA TYR A 57 6.45 5.80 4.71
C TYR A 57 7.65 5.78 5.65
N GLY A 58 7.54 5.09 6.79
CA GLY A 58 8.67 4.91 7.71
C GLY A 58 9.82 4.14 7.08
N PHE A 59 9.53 2.98 6.48
CA PHE A 59 10.54 2.19 5.76
C PHE A 59 11.12 2.94 4.57
N GLY A 60 10.25 3.54 3.74
CA GLY A 60 10.66 4.33 2.59
C GLY A 60 11.61 5.46 2.99
N MET A 61 11.28 6.19 4.06
CA MET A 61 12.12 7.29 4.52
C MET A 61 13.45 6.83 5.10
N ILE A 62 13.52 5.71 5.83
CA ILE A 62 14.79 5.14 6.31
C ILE A 62 15.68 4.76 5.12
N ILE A 63 15.14 4.17 4.07
CA ILE A 63 15.87 3.84 2.85
C ILE A 63 16.38 5.13 2.16
N VAL A 64 15.53 6.14 2.06
CA VAL A 64 15.92 7.46 1.52
C VAL A 64 17.06 8.08 2.33
N LEU A 65 16.95 8.08 3.66
CA LEU A 65 18.00 8.63 4.55
C LEU A 65 19.32 7.89 4.36
N PHE A 66 19.31 6.56 4.35
CA PHE A 66 20.53 5.77 4.21
C PHE A 66 21.21 5.96 2.84
N THR A 67 20.39 6.07 1.78
CA THR A 67 20.90 6.10 0.40
C THR A 67 21.24 7.53 -0.04
N LEU A 68 20.40 8.52 0.30
CA LEU A 68 20.50 9.86 -0.25
C LEU A 68 21.17 10.89 0.70
N SER A 69 21.38 10.55 1.99
CA SER A 69 22.12 11.47 2.88
C SER A 69 23.51 11.84 2.36
N PRO A 70 24.30 10.94 1.76
CA PRO A 70 25.58 11.31 1.17
C PRO A 70 25.47 12.26 -0.03
N LEU A 71 24.31 12.32 -0.68
CA LEU A 71 24.03 13.17 -1.84
C LEU A 71 23.37 14.49 -1.44
N ALA A 72 23.08 14.68 -0.16
CA ALA A 72 22.30 15.81 0.33
C ALA A 72 22.93 17.18 -0.01
N ASP A 73 24.25 17.27 -0.14
CA ASP A 73 24.94 18.54 -0.46
C ASP A 73 24.79 18.95 -1.94
N ASN A 74 24.48 18.03 -2.83
CA ASN A 74 24.24 18.31 -4.23
C ASN A 74 22.73 18.20 -4.55
N LEU A 75 22.10 19.37 -4.72
CA LEU A 75 20.66 19.47 -4.94
C LEU A 75 20.18 18.67 -6.17
N LEU A 76 20.97 18.67 -7.26
CA LEU A 76 20.62 17.94 -8.48
C LEU A 76 20.67 16.42 -8.27
N LEU A 77 21.75 15.94 -7.63
CA LEU A 77 21.87 14.51 -7.32
C LEU A 77 20.83 14.05 -6.31
N LEU A 78 20.52 14.87 -5.31
CA LEU A 78 19.45 14.61 -4.36
C LEU A 78 18.09 14.53 -5.04
N TYR A 79 17.79 15.46 -5.96
CA TYR A 79 16.56 15.44 -6.74
C TYR A 79 16.46 14.19 -7.61
N LEU A 80 17.50 13.89 -8.40
CA LEU A 80 17.51 12.70 -9.27
C LEU A 80 17.42 11.40 -8.46
N GLY A 81 18.11 11.31 -7.34
CA GLY A 81 17.99 10.20 -6.40
C GLY A 81 16.58 10.09 -5.84
N GLY A 82 15.95 11.21 -5.53
CA GLY A 82 14.56 11.31 -5.07
C GLY A 82 13.52 10.98 -6.14
N VAL A 83 13.83 11.14 -7.43
CA VAL A 83 12.99 10.66 -8.53
C VAL A 83 13.11 9.13 -8.64
N ILE A 84 14.33 8.61 -8.66
CA ILE A 84 14.58 7.19 -8.95
C ILE A 84 14.22 6.30 -7.79
N LEU A 85 14.73 6.60 -6.58
CA LEU A 85 14.64 5.68 -5.45
C LEU A 85 13.18 5.44 -4.99
N PRO A 86 12.35 6.49 -4.71
CA PRO A 86 10.95 6.29 -4.37
C PRO A 86 10.16 5.61 -5.49
N SER A 87 10.43 5.94 -6.77
CA SER A 87 9.74 5.29 -7.89
C SER A 87 10.06 3.80 -7.98
N VAL A 88 11.31 3.39 -7.71
CA VAL A 88 11.67 1.97 -7.63
C VAL A 88 10.97 1.30 -6.44
N LEU A 89 10.91 1.96 -5.28
CA LEU A 89 10.21 1.43 -4.11
C LEU A 89 8.70 1.30 -4.36
N GLU A 90 8.10 2.27 -5.04
CA GLU A 90 6.68 2.27 -5.41
C GLU A 90 6.37 1.16 -6.43
N LEU A 91 7.23 0.98 -7.45
CA LEU A 91 7.11 -0.09 -8.43
C LEU A 91 7.21 -1.47 -7.79
N VAL A 92 8.26 -1.69 -6.99
CA VAL A 92 8.49 -2.99 -6.32
C VAL A 92 7.42 -3.24 -5.26
N GLY A 93 7.04 -2.24 -4.47
CA GLY A 93 5.99 -2.33 -3.46
C GLY A 93 4.63 -2.61 -4.07
N GLY A 94 4.24 -1.88 -5.11
CA GLY A 94 2.98 -2.08 -5.82
C GLY A 94 2.88 -3.46 -6.48
N TRP A 95 3.97 -3.90 -7.13
CA TRP A 95 4.03 -5.24 -7.69
C TRP A 95 3.96 -6.35 -6.62
N ALA A 96 4.67 -6.19 -5.51
CA ALA A 96 4.66 -7.17 -4.42
C ALA A 96 3.28 -7.25 -3.75
N LEU A 97 2.65 -6.11 -3.46
CA LEU A 97 1.31 -6.04 -2.90
C LEU A 97 0.27 -6.66 -3.83
N TYR A 98 0.35 -6.37 -5.13
CA TYR A 98 -0.53 -7.01 -6.11
C TYR A 98 -0.36 -8.53 -6.13
N LYS A 99 0.89 -9.02 -6.05
CA LYS A 99 1.16 -10.46 -6.04
C LYS A 99 0.67 -11.17 -4.77
N LEU A 100 0.66 -10.46 -3.64
CA LEU A 100 0.22 -11.00 -2.34
C LEU A 100 -1.31 -10.95 -2.17
N TYR A 101 -1.92 -9.84 -2.59
CA TYR A 101 -3.34 -9.55 -2.29
C TYR A 101 -4.23 -9.55 -3.52
N HIS A 102 -3.69 -9.72 -4.74
CA HIS A 102 -4.40 -9.64 -6.02
C HIS A 102 -5.21 -8.35 -6.23
N THR A 103 -4.92 -7.31 -5.47
CA THR A 103 -5.60 -6.01 -5.49
C THR A 103 -4.57 -4.90 -5.67
N ARG A 104 -4.89 -3.91 -6.52
CA ARG A 104 -4.08 -2.71 -6.68
C ARG A 104 -4.47 -1.69 -5.63
N TRP A 105 -3.52 -1.21 -4.85
CA TRP A 105 -3.72 -0.17 -3.84
C TRP A 105 -3.73 1.22 -4.46
N TRP A 106 -3.06 1.37 -5.60
CA TRP A 106 -3.09 2.53 -6.47
C TRP A 106 -2.96 2.06 -7.92
N ASP A 107 -3.48 2.86 -8.85
CA ASP A 107 -3.41 2.56 -10.28
C ASP A 107 -3.20 3.86 -11.07
N TYR A 108 -2.06 3.92 -11.75
CA TYR A 108 -1.68 5.03 -12.63
C TYR A 108 -1.85 4.69 -14.11
N SER A 109 -2.64 3.69 -14.46
CA SER A 109 -2.81 3.23 -15.85
C SER A 109 -3.32 4.34 -16.78
N ASP A 110 -4.11 5.28 -16.25
CA ASP A 110 -4.66 6.42 -16.99
C ASP A 110 -3.65 7.58 -17.17
N PHE A 111 -2.50 7.53 -16.49
CA PHE A 111 -1.49 8.57 -16.55
C PHE A 111 -0.47 8.30 -17.67
N PRO A 112 0.01 9.36 -18.39
CA PRO A 112 1.01 9.20 -19.42
C PRO A 112 2.35 8.70 -18.85
N PHE A 113 3.09 7.94 -19.65
CA PHE A 113 4.39 7.36 -19.29
C PHE A 113 4.34 6.53 -17.99
N ASN A 114 3.24 5.79 -17.79
CA ASN A 114 3.17 4.82 -16.71
C ASN A 114 3.90 3.52 -17.07
N ILE A 115 4.34 2.80 -16.02
CA ILE A 115 4.92 1.46 -16.14
C ILE A 115 4.00 0.47 -15.43
N GLY A 116 3.19 -0.23 -16.23
CA GLY A 116 2.25 -1.23 -15.73
C GLY A 116 1.20 -0.71 -14.74
N GLY A 117 0.96 0.61 -14.71
CA GLY A 117 0.06 1.26 -13.75
C GLY A 117 0.63 1.39 -12.33
N TYR A 118 1.86 0.91 -12.08
CA TYR A 118 2.47 1.00 -10.75
C TYR A 118 3.14 2.34 -10.47
N ILE A 119 3.78 2.94 -11.47
CA ILE A 119 4.42 4.25 -11.41
C ILE A 119 4.10 5.05 -12.67
N CYS A 120 4.20 6.37 -12.60
CA CYS A 120 4.16 7.24 -13.78
C CYS A 120 5.15 8.40 -13.64
N LEU A 121 5.51 9.01 -14.77
CA LEU A 121 6.54 10.05 -14.82
C LEU A 121 6.18 11.25 -13.94
N GLU A 122 4.93 11.69 -13.95
CA GLU A 122 4.47 12.86 -13.18
C GLU A 122 4.70 12.69 -11.69
N PHE A 123 4.24 11.57 -11.10
CA PHE A 123 4.44 11.28 -9.69
C PHE A 123 5.90 10.99 -9.35
N SER A 124 6.65 10.36 -10.27
CA SER A 124 8.10 10.18 -10.08
C SER A 124 8.85 11.50 -9.94
N LEU A 125 8.53 12.50 -10.79
CA LEU A 125 9.11 13.85 -10.68
C LEU A 125 8.68 14.55 -9.39
N LEU A 126 7.43 14.36 -8.97
CA LEU A 126 6.91 14.90 -7.71
C LEU A 126 7.60 14.28 -6.50
N TRP A 127 7.91 12.97 -6.52
CA TRP A 127 8.73 12.31 -5.50
C TRP A 127 10.11 12.95 -5.37
N GLY A 128 10.73 13.35 -6.51
CA GLY A 128 11.99 14.09 -6.49
C GLY A 128 11.89 15.41 -5.73
N VAL A 129 10.85 16.20 -6.00
CA VAL A 129 10.61 17.47 -5.26
C VAL A 129 10.33 17.18 -3.79
N GLY A 130 9.45 16.22 -3.49
CA GLY A 130 9.12 15.82 -2.11
C GLY A 130 10.36 15.39 -1.34
N THR A 131 11.25 14.59 -1.95
CA THR A 131 12.51 14.15 -1.33
C THR A 131 13.40 15.34 -0.99
N VAL A 132 13.57 16.30 -1.90
CA VAL A 132 14.36 17.51 -1.63
C VAL A 132 13.76 18.30 -0.48
N VAL A 133 12.45 18.54 -0.47
CA VAL A 133 11.77 19.28 0.61
C VAL A 133 11.95 18.54 1.95
N VAL A 134 11.73 17.23 1.96
CA VAL A 134 11.87 16.44 3.18
C VAL A 134 13.31 16.46 3.68
N MET A 135 14.29 16.19 2.83
CA MET A 135 15.70 16.11 3.23
C MET A 135 16.29 17.46 3.66
N LYS A 136 15.85 18.57 3.06
CA LYS A 136 16.44 19.90 3.31
C LYS A 136 15.66 20.73 4.34
N ALA A 137 14.35 20.50 4.49
CA ALA A 137 13.52 21.29 5.40
C ALA A 137 12.94 20.46 6.55
N VAL A 138 12.29 19.34 6.24
CA VAL A 138 11.55 18.57 7.25
C VAL A 138 12.49 17.73 8.14
N HIS A 139 13.41 17.00 7.51
CA HIS A 139 14.31 16.09 8.25
C HIS A 139 15.23 16.81 9.25
N PRO A 140 15.84 17.94 8.95
CA PRO A 140 16.65 18.69 9.93
C PRO A 140 15.85 19.10 11.18
N VAL A 141 14.59 19.47 11.00
CA VAL A 141 13.70 19.83 12.12
C VAL A 141 13.38 18.59 12.96
N ILE A 142 13.06 17.46 12.31
CA ILE A 142 12.77 16.20 13.00
C ILE A 142 14.02 15.68 13.73
N ALA A 143 15.19 15.74 13.09
CA ALA A 143 16.45 15.31 13.70
C ALA A 143 16.78 16.17 14.94
N GLY A 144 16.65 17.49 14.82
CA GLY A 144 16.80 18.40 15.96
C GLY A 144 15.82 18.13 17.10
N PHE A 145 14.56 17.81 16.76
CA PHE A 145 13.56 17.44 17.77
C PHE A 145 13.94 16.12 18.49
N VAL A 146 14.37 15.11 17.74
CA VAL A 146 14.80 13.81 18.32
C VAL A 146 16.01 13.96 19.24
N GLU A 147 16.95 14.86 18.87
CA GLU A 147 18.14 15.16 19.69
C GLU A 147 17.80 15.99 20.94
N MET A 148 16.77 16.84 20.86
CA MET A 148 16.33 17.67 22.00
C MET A 148 15.66 16.81 23.11
N VAL A 149 15.04 15.70 22.75
CA VAL A 149 14.37 14.83 23.71
C VAL A 149 15.40 14.10 24.59
N PRO A 150 15.33 14.20 25.93
CA PRO A 150 16.21 13.44 26.79
C PRO A 150 16.14 11.95 26.48
N GLN A 151 17.27 11.30 26.27
CA GLN A 151 17.36 9.92 25.76
C GLN A 151 16.52 8.91 26.59
N MET A 152 16.47 9.06 27.92
CA MET A 152 15.65 8.20 28.78
C MET A 152 14.17 8.37 28.49
N VAL A 153 13.70 9.61 28.37
CA VAL A 153 12.29 9.91 28.08
C VAL A 153 11.93 9.41 26.71
N GLY A 154 12.76 9.68 25.70
CA GLY A 154 12.55 9.20 24.33
C GLY A 154 12.55 7.69 24.24
N PHE A 155 13.44 7.00 24.95
CA PHE A 155 13.47 5.53 24.98
C PHE A 155 12.21 4.93 25.58
N VAL A 156 11.75 5.45 26.74
CA VAL A 156 10.50 4.97 27.37
C VAL A 156 9.32 5.23 26.45
N LEU A 157 9.22 6.42 25.87
CA LEU A 157 8.16 6.77 24.91
C LEU A 157 8.16 5.83 23.69
N MET A 158 9.33 5.57 23.11
CA MET A 158 9.46 4.63 22.00
C MET A 158 9.04 3.21 22.38
N CYS A 159 9.41 2.72 23.55
CA CYS A 159 8.98 1.39 24.02
C CYS A 159 7.45 1.30 24.09
N ILE A 160 6.79 2.34 24.60
CA ILE A 160 5.31 2.39 24.66
C ILE A 160 4.72 2.44 23.26
N LEU A 161 5.22 3.32 22.38
CA LEU A 161 4.71 3.47 21.03
C LEU A 161 4.91 2.20 20.19
N TYR A 162 6.07 1.54 20.32
CA TYR A 162 6.30 0.28 19.61
C TYR A 162 5.46 -0.87 20.18
N ALA A 163 5.17 -0.90 21.46
CA ALA A 163 4.23 -1.87 22.05
C ALA A 163 2.81 -1.67 21.49
N CYS A 164 2.33 -0.42 21.45
CA CYS A 164 1.05 -0.09 20.84
C CYS A 164 1.04 -0.44 19.33
N TYR A 165 2.11 -0.11 18.61
CA TYR A 165 2.26 -0.45 17.21
C TYR A 165 2.23 -1.96 16.96
N ALA A 166 2.95 -2.75 17.76
CA ALA A 166 2.95 -4.21 17.67
C ALA A 166 1.56 -4.80 17.96
N ALA A 167 0.86 -4.27 18.97
CA ALA A 167 -0.51 -4.69 19.26
C ALA A 167 -1.46 -4.40 18.09
N ASP A 168 -1.36 -3.21 17.47
CA ASP A 168 -2.18 -2.84 16.33
C ASP A 168 -1.88 -3.71 15.10
N VAL A 169 -0.61 -4.00 14.80
CA VAL A 169 -0.21 -4.93 13.74
C VAL A 169 -0.84 -6.31 13.94
N VAL A 170 -0.81 -6.83 15.16
CA VAL A 170 -1.38 -8.14 15.49
C VAL A 170 -2.90 -8.13 15.29
N VAL A 171 -3.59 -7.14 15.84
CA VAL A 171 -5.06 -7.01 15.71
C VAL A 171 -5.46 -6.87 14.23
N THR A 172 -4.78 -6.00 13.49
CA THR A 172 -5.05 -5.79 12.06
C THR A 172 -4.76 -7.04 11.23
N ALA A 173 -3.68 -7.77 11.54
CA ALA A 173 -3.35 -9.01 10.83
C ALA A 173 -4.43 -10.09 11.05
N PHE A 174 -4.94 -10.24 12.27
CA PHE A 174 -6.05 -11.16 12.55
C PHE A 174 -7.32 -10.73 11.81
N ALA A 175 -7.71 -9.46 11.89
CA ALA A 175 -8.88 -8.94 11.19
C ALA A 175 -8.77 -9.12 9.67
N ALA A 176 -7.61 -8.85 9.08
CA ALA A 176 -7.36 -9.05 7.66
C ALA A 176 -7.42 -10.53 7.25
N SER A 177 -6.92 -11.44 8.09
CA SER A 177 -6.97 -12.88 7.81
C SER A 177 -8.39 -13.44 7.90
N ASP A 178 -9.20 -12.98 8.85
CA ASP A 178 -10.60 -13.39 8.96
C ASP A 178 -11.42 -12.87 7.77
N LEU A 179 -11.21 -11.61 7.37
CA LEU A 179 -11.86 -11.04 6.18
C LEU A 179 -11.47 -11.81 4.90
N ALA A 180 -10.18 -12.15 4.74
CA ALA A 180 -9.72 -12.93 3.60
C ALA A 180 -10.40 -14.33 3.53
N ARG A 181 -10.60 -14.98 4.69
CA ARG A 181 -11.31 -16.27 4.75
C ARG A 181 -12.79 -16.14 4.39
N GLU A 182 -13.45 -15.08 4.84
CA GLU A 182 -14.86 -14.81 4.49
C GLU A 182 -15.01 -14.52 2.99
N LEU A 183 -14.09 -13.74 2.39
CA LEU A 183 -14.09 -13.47 0.96
C LEU A 183 -13.86 -14.73 0.13
N ASP A 184 -12.93 -15.61 0.50
CA ASP A 184 -12.68 -16.90 -0.16
C ASP A 184 -13.92 -17.82 -0.07
N ALA A 185 -14.63 -17.79 1.06
CA ALA A 185 -15.88 -18.53 1.20
C ALA A 185 -17.00 -17.99 0.30
N LEU A 186 -17.11 -16.66 0.17
CA LEU A 186 -18.07 -16.01 -0.73
C LEU A 186 -17.75 -16.29 -2.20
N GLU A 187 -16.48 -16.25 -2.59
CA GLU A 187 -16.02 -16.59 -3.95
C GLU A 187 -16.40 -18.02 -4.32
N LYS A 188 -16.17 -18.99 -3.43
CA LYS A 188 -16.60 -20.39 -3.64
C LYS A 188 -18.13 -20.55 -3.80
N VAL A 189 -18.90 -19.77 -3.05
CA VAL A 189 -20.36 -19.75 -3.22
C VAL A 189 -20.76 -19.15 -4.56
N ALA A 190 -20.12 -18.04 -4.97
CA ALA A 190 -20.36 -17.43 -6.27
C ALA A 190 -20.03 -18.39 -7.42
N ASP A 191 -18.90 -19.07 -7.37
CA ASP A 191 -18.49 -20.06 -8.36
C ASP A 191 -19.49 -21.23 -8.45
N SER A 192 -19.98 -21.72 -7.30
CA SER A 192 -21.00 -22.76 -7.28
C SER A 192 -22.33 -22.29 -7.87
N MET A 193 -22.73 -21.05 -7.64
CA MET A 193 -23.93 -20.45 -8.25
C MET A 193 -23.76 -20.28 -9.78
N HIS A 194 -22.58 -19.88 -10.25
CA HIS A 194 -22.29 -19.81 -11.68
C HIS A 194 -22.38 -21.20 -12.32
N ALA A 195 -21.80 -22.23 -11.72
CA ALA A 195 -21.87 -23.60 -12.22
C ALA A 195 -23.33 -24.13 -12.30
N VAL A 196 -24.16 -23.80 -11.32
CA VAL A 196 -25.61 -24.15 -11.34
C VAL A 196 -26.34 -23.38 -12.44
N SER A 197 -26.04 -22.07 -12.60
CA SER A 197 -26.60 -21.23 -13.66
C SER A 197 -26.27 -21.76 -15.05
N ASP A 198 -25.01 -22.15 -15.27
CA ASP A 198 -24.55 -22.70 -16.54
C ASP A 198 -25.21 -24.04 -16.85
N ALA A 199 -25.31 -24.94 -15.86
CA ALA A 199 -26.03 -26.21 -16.00
C ALA A 199 -27.52 -26.01 -16.31
N MET A 200 -28.19 -25.05 -15.67
CA MET A 200 -29.57 -24.69 -15.98
C MET A 200 -29.72 -24.14 -17.39
N THR A 201 -28.79 -23.28 -17.83
CA THR A 201 -28.80 -22.69 -19.19
C THR A 201 -28.63 -23.79 -20.25
N GLU A 202 -27.71 -24.73 -20.02
CA GLU A 202 -27.49 -25.87 -20.90
C GLU A 202 -28.75 -26.79 -20.97
N LEU A 203 -29.37 -27.10 -19.82
CA LEU A 203 -30.58 -27.90 -19.75
C LEU A 203 -31.75 -27.23 -20.48
N LEU A 204 -31.96 -25.93 -20.29
CA LEU A 204 -33.01 -25.17 -20.96
C LEU A 204 -32.73 -25.03 -22.46
N GLY A 205 -31.49 -24.82 -22.86
CA GLY A 205 -31.09 -24.78 -24.26
C GLY A 205 -31.35 -26.09 -24.99
N THR A 206 -30.92 -27.23 -24.42
CA THR A 206 -31.14 -28.55 -24.99
C THR A 206 -32.61 -28.89 -25.05
N THR A 207 -33.40 -28.55 -24.01
CA THR A 207 -34.85 -28.79 -23.99
C THR A 207 -35.59 -27.96 -25.05
N ALA A 208 -35.22 -26.69 -25.22
CA ALA A 208 -35.80 -25.81 -26.23
C ALA A 208 -35.52 -26.31 -27.64
N MET A 209 -34.29 -26.75 -27.92
CA MET A 209 -33.89 -27.31 -29.22
C MET A 209 -34.62 -28.62 -29.53
N ASP A 210 -34.83 -29.50 -28.55
CA ASP A 210 -35.59 -30.77 -28.70
C ASP A 210 -37.08 -30.50 -29.00
N VAL A 211 -37.67 -29.47 -28.38
CA VAL A 211 -39.05 -29.04 -28.66
C VAL A 211 -39.18 -28.45 -30.07
N ASP A 212 -38.24 -27.62 -30.48
CA ASP A 212 -38.24 -27.00 -31.83
C ASP A 212 -38.10 -28.06 -32.91
N GLN A 213 -37.21 -29.04 -32.77
CA GLN A 213 -37.01 -30.15 -33.68
C GLN A 213 -38.25 -31.07 -33.78
N LYS A 214 -38.95 -31.30 -32.66
CA LYS A 214 -40.22 -32.08 -32.66
C LYS A 214 -41.33 -31.30 -33.33
N MET A 215 -41.40 -30.00 -33.17
CA MET A 215 -42.39 -29.14 -33.78
C MET A 215 -42.23 -29.10 -35.31
N ASP A 216 -40.99 -28.96 -35.80
CA ASP A 216 -40.67 -29.05 -37.22
C ASP A 216 -41.05 -30.41 -37.82
N CYS A 217 -40.76 -31.51 -37.13
CA CYS A 217 -41.13 -32.85 -37.57
C CYS A 217 -42.68 -33.04 -37.71
N LEU A 218 -43.48 -32.46 -36.78
CA LEU A 218 -44.94 -32.48 -36.81
C LEU A 218 -45.51 -31.63 -37.95
N LEU A 219 -44.90 -30.48 -38.27
CA LEU A 219 -45.30 -29.62 -39.38
C LEU A 219 -45.07 -30.31 -40.74
N TYR A 220 -43.93 -31.00 -40.93
CA TYR A 220 -43.64 -31.74 -42.17
C TYR A 220 -44.51 -32.97 -42.38
N THR A 221 -45.04 -33.58 -41.32
CA THR A 221 -45.95 -34.74 -41.42
C THR A 221 -47.41 -34.34 -41.61
N SER A 222 -47.78 -33.06 -41.40
CA SER A 222 -49.12 -32.54 -41.60
C SER A 222 -49.42 -32.15 -43.05
N ASP A 223 -48.41 -31.98 -43.89
CA ASP A 223 -48.51 -31.55 -45.30
C ASP A 223 -48.36 -32.72 -46.31
N ALA A 224 -48.40 -33.99 -45.87
CA ALA A 224 -48.38 -35.20 -46.66
C ALA A 224 -49.76 -35.93 -46.60
#